data_5abf4dfe34f1eb7b1b1f9ce5360fa578
#
_entry.id   5abf4dfe34f1eb7b1b1f9ce5360fa578
#
_cell.length_a   1.000
_cell.length_b   1.000
_cell.length_c   1.000
_cell.angle_alpha   90.00
_cell.angle_beta   90.00
_cell.angle_gamma   90.00
#
_symmetry.space_group_name_H-M   'P 1'
#
loop_
_entity.id
_entity.type
_entity.pdbx_description
1 polymer ?
#
loop_
_entity_poly.entity_id
_entity_poly.type
_entity_poly.pdbx_seq_one_letter_code
_entity_poly.pdbx_strand_id
1 'polypeptide(L)'
;MSEYVLVVDDDPPVRRMLERTLSAEGHAVTTAADGGAALAAVEREAPDLVILDVAMPGLDGLAVTQRLRGKGVTAPILLLTARDAVADRVEGLDAGADDYLTKPFAVEELIARVRALTRRGASGNAQLAVGELALDRETRTVTRAGRGIDLTAREAELLELLMRHPRTVVTREMALAQVWDEPVSDNVVDRYVGYLRRKLGDPPLIHTVRGVGFTLRR
;
A
#
# COMPACT_ATOMS: atom_id res chain seq x y z
N MET A 1 18.10 2.19 -10.06
CA MET A 1 17.36 2.93 -11.10
C MET A 1 16.63 4.07 -10.40
N SER A 2 16.51 5.22 -11.05
CA SER A 2 15.75 6.35 -10.51
C SER A 2 14.26 6.01 -10.60
N GLU A 3 13.51 6.12 -9.51
CA GLU A 3 12.07 5.87 -9.50
C GLU A 3 11.36 7.04 -10.18
N TYR A 4 10.34 6.72 -11.00
CA TYR A 4 9.53 7.70 -11.70
C TYR A 4 8.30 8.11 -10.86
N VAL A 5 8.25 9.37 -10.46
CA VAL A 5 7.19 9.95 -9.62
C VAL A 5 6.35 10.93 -10.42
N LEU A 6 5.04 10.71 -10.45
CA LEU A 6 4.08 11.66 -11.00
C LEU A 6 3.52 12.54 -9.87
N VAL A 7 3.71 13.85 -9.97
CA VAL A 7 3.17 14.86 -9.03
C VAL A 7 2.00 15.58 -9.66
N VAL A 8 0.84 15.58 -9.01
CA VAL A 8 -0.39 16.20 -9.49
C VAL A 8 -0.94 17.16 -8.44
N ASP A 9 -0.97 18.43 -8.75
CA ASP A 9 -1.50 19.49 -7.89
C ASP A 9 -1.85 20.70 -8.77
N ASP A 10 -2.95 21.39 -8.54
CA ASP A 10 -3.36 22.54 -9.35
C ASP A 10 -2.57 23.82 -9.02
N ASP A 11 -1.94 23.89 -7.83
CA ASP A 11 -1.11 25.00 -7.40
C ASP A 11 0.33 24.92 -7.98
N PRO A 12 0.73 25.84 -8.90
CA PRO A 12 2.07 25.83 -9.49
C PRO A 12 3.24 25.96 -8.48
N PRO A 13 3.16 26.77 -7.43
CA PRO A 13 4.13 26.81 -6.34
C PRO A 13 4.34 25.45 -5.66
N VAL A 14 3.26 24.74 -5.33
CA VAL A 14 3.33 23.41 -4.67
C VAL A 14 3.96 22.41 -5.62
N ARG A 15 3.53 22.35 -6.88
CA ARG A 15 4.15 21.44 -7.88
C ARG A 15 5.65 21.68 -8.00
N ARG A 16 6.09 22.93 -8.14
CA ARG A 16 7.54 23.22 -8.23
C ARG A 16 8.31 22.85 -6.98
N MET A 17 7.74 23.04 -5.82
CA MET A 17 8.34 22.65 -4.54
C MET A 17 8.50 21.14 -4.49
N LEU A 18 7.46 20.36 -4.79
CA LEU A 18 7.47 18.90 -4.80
C LEU A 18 8.47 18.35 -5.83
N GLU A 19 8.45 18.88 -7.06
CA GLU A 19 9.38 18.51 -8.13
C GLU A 19 10.84 18.70 -7.70
N ARG A 20 11.18 19.87 -7.17
CA ARG A 20 12.54 20.16 -6.69
C ARG A 20 12.97 19.24 -5.55
N THR A 21 12.10 19.03 -4.59
CA THR A 21 12.37 18.19 -3.43
C THR A 21 12.63 16.75 -3.85
N LEU A 22 11.77 16.19 -4.66
CA LEU A 22 11.87 14.79 -5.07
C LEU A 22 13.03 14.56 -6.07
N SER A 23 13.30 15.53 -6.95
CA SER A 23 14.47 15.47 -7.84
C SER A 23 15.78 15.54 -7.05
N ALA A 24 15.83 16.31 -5.97
CA ALA A 24 17.00 16.34 -5.08
C ALA A 24 17.23 15.01 -4.33
N GLU A 25 16.16 14.23 -4.09
CA GLU A 25 16.23 12.86 -3.53
C GLU A 25 16.58 11.80 -4.59
N GLY A 26 16.73 12.19 -5.86
CA GLY A 26 17.18 11.30 -6.94
C GLY A 26 16.05 10.66 -7.76
N HIS A 27 14.78 11.10 -7.56
CA HIS A 27 13.66 10.61 -8.36
C HIS A 27 13.57 11.33 -9.72
N ALA A 28 13.09 10.60 -10.75
CA ALA A 28 12.65 11.22 -12.00
C ALA A 28 11.20 11.73 -11.79
N VAL A 29 10.98 13.04 -11.95
CA VAL A 29 9.69 13.66 -11.61
C VAL A 29 9.01 14.23 -12.85
N THR A 30 7.75 13.90 -13.06
CA THR A 30 6.85 14.58 -14.00
C THR A 30 5.71 15.24 -13.23
N THR A 31 5.25 16.39 -13.68
CA THR A 31 4.18 17.11 -13.03
C THR A 31 2.94 17.22 -13.92
N ALA A 32 1.75 17.20 -13.33
CA ALA A 32 0.48 17.47 -13.98
C ALA A 32 -0.29 18.53 -13.20
N ALA A 33 -1.04 19.38 -13.89
CA ALA A 33 -1.75 20.51 -13.29
C ALA A 33 -3.22 20.20 -12.94
N ASP A 34 -3.72 19.08 -13.40
CA ASP A 34 -5.11 18.63 -13.20
C ASP A 34 -5.25 17.12 -13.37
N GLY A 35 -6.43 16.61 -13.01
CA GLY A 35 -6.70 15.16 -13.08
C GLY A 35 -6.70 14.58 -14.50
N GLY A 36 -7.07 15.36 -15.50
CA GLY A 36 -7.05 14.93 -16.91
C GLY A 36 -5.61 14.75 -17.40
N ALA A 37 -4.74 15.72 -17.12
CA ALA A 37 -3.32 15.64 -17.41
C ALA A 37 -2.64 14.48 -16.66
N ALA A 38 -3.06 14.22 -15.43
CA ALA A 38 -2.57 13.07 -14.64
C ALA A 38 -2.90 11.73 -15.31
N LEU A 39 -4.14 11.52 -15.72
CA LEU A 39 -4.55 10.29 -16.41
C LEU A 39 -3.78 10.10 -17.73
N ALA A 40 -3.62 11.18 -18.51
CA ALA A 40 -2.84 11.13 -19.76
C ALA A 40 -1.35 10.85 -19.52
N ALA A 41 -0.77 11.34 -18.42
CA ALA A 41 0.61 11.05 -18.05
C ALA A 41 0.80 9.56 -17.73
N VAL A 42 -0.08 8.97 -16.94
CA VAL A 42 -0.04 7.54 -16.57
C VAL A 42 -0.22 6.63 -17.79
N GLU A 43 -1.04 7.03 -18.77
CA GLU A 43 -1.23 6.28 -20.03
C GLU A 43 0.03 6.27 -20.90
N ARG A 44 0.83 7.35 -20.84
CA ARG A 44 2.10 7.44 -21.61
C ARG A 44 3.21 6.61 -20.96
N GLU A 45 3.31 6.67 -19.65
CA GLU A 45 4.37 6.00 -18.90
C GLU A 45 3.84 5.70 -17.49
N ALA A 46 3.96 4.44 -17.07
CA ALA A 46 3.52 4.00 -15.75
C ALA A 46 4.46 4.55 -14.67
N PRO A 47 3.97 5.35 -13.70
CA PRO A 47 4.80 5.82 -12.61
C PRO A 47 5.03 4.74 -11.55
N ASP A 48 6.14 4.87 -10.81
CA ASP A 48 6.43 4.07 -9.62
C ASP A 48 5.70 4.61 -8.37
N LEU A 49 5.28 5.89 -8.41
CA LEU A 49 4.48 6.55 -7.37
C LEU A 49 3.69 7.71 -7.97
N VAL A 50 2.46 7.89 -7.52
CA VAL A 50 1.64 9.07 -7.79
C VAL A 50 1.48 9.88 -6.50
N ILE A 51 1.81 11.16 -6.52
CA ILE A 51 1.49 12.13 -5.46
C ILE A 51 0.39 13.03 -6.01
N LEU A 52 -0.75 13.08 -5.35
CA LEU A 52 -1.98 13.61 -5.92
C LEU A 52 -2.71 14.49 -4.92
N ASP A 53 -2.91 15.76 -5.27
CA ASP A 53 -3.80 16.63 -4.49
C ASP A 53 -5.26 16.17 -4.59
N VAL A 54 -5.95 16.17 -3.45
CA VAL A 54 -7.39 15.85 -3.39
C VAL A 54 -8.21 17.01 -3.95
N ALA A 55 -7.89 18.25 -3.56
CA ALA A 55 -8.72 19.41 -3.80
C ALA A 55 -8.39 20.12 -5.12
N MET A 56 -8.57 19.45 -6.25
CA MET A 56 -8.34 20.05 -7.58
C MET A 56 -9.65 20.39 -8.29
N PRO A 57 -9.68 21.51 -9.08
CA PRO A 57 -10.86 21.85 -9.87
C PRO A 57 -11.15 20.83 -10.97
N GLY A 58 -12.44 20.56 -11.18
CA GLY A 58 -12.91 19.64 -12.21
C GLY A 58 -12.83 18.18 -11.80
N LEU A 59 -11.77 17.47 -12.17
CA LEU A 59 -11.55 16.10 -11.77
C LEU A 59 -10.67 16.08 -10.52
N ASP A 60 -11.27 15.85 -9.36
CA ASP A 60 -10.60 15.82 -8.06
C ASP A 60 -9.70 14.59 -7.89
N GLY A 61 -8.85 14.60 -6.86
CA GLY A 61 -7.88 13.53 -6.62
C GLY A 61 -8.52 12.18 -6.28
N LEU A 62 -9.69 12.16 -5.65
CA LEU A 62 -10.40 10.92 -5.34
C LEU A 62 -10.92 10.27 -6.62
N ALA A 63 -11.55 11.05 -7.50
CA ALA A 63 -12.04 10.57 -8.78
C ALA A 63 -10.88 10.12 -9.71
N VAL A 64 -9.72 10.80 -9.67
CA VAL A 64 -8.50 10.34 -10.37
C VAL A 64 -8.05 8.99 -9.82
N THR A 65 -7.96 8.85 -8.50
CA THR A 65 -7.58 7.59 -7.83
C THR A 65 -8.47 6.43 -8.26
N GLN A 66 -9.79 6.60 -8.18
CA GLN A 66 -10.76 5.58 -8.59
C GLN A 66 -10.58 5.17 -10.07
N ARG A 67 -10.36 6.15 -10.96
CA ARG A 67 -10.15 5.88 -12.40
C ARG A 67 -8.84 5.13 -12.65
N LEU A 68 -7.76 5.50 -11.96
CA LEU A 68 -6.48 4.81 -12.05
C LEU A 68 -6.63 3.35 -11.59
N ARG A 69 -7.28 3.12 -10.45
CA ARG A 69 -7.55 1.77 -9.94
C ARG A 69 -8.48 0.97 -10.86
N GLY A 70 -9.52 1.60 -11.39
CA GLY A 70 -10.41 0.98 -12.39
C GLY A 70 -9.72 0.59 -13.70
N LYS A 71 -8.61 1.24 -14.05
CA LYS A 71 -7.73 0.89 -15.18
C LYS A 71 -6.64 -0.14 -14.82
N GLY A 72 -6.61 -0.64 -13.58
CA GLY A 72 -5.63 -1.62 -13.12
C GLY A 72 -4.26 -1.03 -12.79
N VAL A 73 -4.14 0.29 -12.60
CA VAL A 73 -2.89 0.91 -12.17
C VAL A 73 -2.58 0.51 -10.73
N THR A 74 -1.44 -0.13 -10.53
CA THR A 74 -0.99 -0.68 -9.23
C THR A 74 0.02 0.23 -8.51
N ALA A 75 0.54 1.25 -9.18
CA ALA A 75 1.44 2.23 -8.58
C ALA A 75 0.84 2.79 -7.29
N PRO A 76 1.62 2.89 -6.19
CA PRO A 76 1.15 3.52 -4.96
C PRO A 76 0.71 4.96 -5.20
N ILE A 77 -0.34 5.38 -4.49
CA ILE A 77 -0.91 6.72 -4.56
C ILE A 77 -0.85 7.35 -3.17
N LEU A 78 -0.13 8.47 -3.06
CA LEU A 78 -0.09 9.33 -1.88
C LEU A 78 -1.02 10.53 -2.12
N LEU A 79 -2.10 10.63 -1.36
CA LEU A 79 -3.00 11.77 -1.41
C LEU A 79 -2.48 12.94 -0.56
N LEU A 80 -2.51 14.15 -1.12
CA LEU A 80 -2.32 15.38 -0.37
C LEU A 80 -3.69 15.98 -0.06
N THR A 81 -3.99 16.26 1.21
CA THR A 81 -5.33 16.72 1.64
C THR A 81 -5.27 17.87 2.62
N ALA A 82 -6.31 18.71 2.67
CA ALA A 82 -6.42 19.78 3.65
C ALA A 82 -6.80 19.23 5.05
N ARG A 83 -6.49 20.00 6.11
CA ARG A 83 -6.55 19.59 7.52
C ARG A 83 -7.92 19.15 8.05
N ASP A 84 -9.01 19.59 7.43
CA ASP A 84 -10.37 19.37 7.95
C ASP A 84 -11.06 18.07 7.47
N ALA A 85 -10.35 17.27 6.72
CA ALA A 85 -10.89 16.12 5.99
C ALA A 85 -10.67 14.78 6.71
N VAL A 86 -11.17 14.60 7.92
CA VAL A 86 -11.28 13.25 8.52
C VAL A 86 -12.24 12.39 7.68
N ALA A 87 -13.29 12.99 7.12
CA ALA A 87 -14.18 12.33 6.17
C ALA A 87 -13.46 11.96 4.86
N ASP A 88 -12.66 12.89 4.31
CA ASP A 88 -11.92 12.67 3.04
C ASP A 88 -10.85 11.57 3.17
N ARG A 89 -10.34 11.32 4.39
CA ARG A 89 -9.37 10.24 4.65
C ARG A 89 -9.98 8.86 4.48
N VAL A 90 -11.18 8.67 4.99
CA VAL A 90 -11.92 7.41 4.86
C VAL A 90 -12.30 7.20 3.40
N GLU A 91 -12.83 8.23 2.72
CA GLU A 91 -13.18 8.18 1.30
C GLU A 91 -11.94 7.96 0.41
N GLY A 92 -10.78 8.54 0.77
CA GLY A 92 -9.52 8.36 0.02
C GLY A 92 -8.98 6.94 0.07
N LEU A 93 -9.01 6.30 1.23
CA LEU A 93 -8.62 4.90 1.39
C LEU A 93 -9.62 3.96 0.71
N ASP A 94 -10.92 4.25 0.78
CA ASP A 94 -11.96 3.51 0.08
C ASP A 94 -11.87 3.70 -1.45
N ALA A 95 -11.36 4.85 -1.92
CA ALA A 95 -11.07 5.10 -3.32
C ALA A 95 -9.84 4.31 -3.84
N GLY A 96 -9.04 3.71 -2.95
CA GLY A 96 -7.89 2.89 -3.30
C GLY A 96 -6.53 3.60 -3.20
N ALA A 97 -6.43 4.71 -2.45
CA ALA A 97 -5.15 5.32 -2.12
C ALA A 97 -4.35 4.44 -1.12
N ASP A 98 -3.02 4.55 -1.14
CA ASP A 98 -2.13 3.76 -0.29
C ASP A 98 -1.69 4.50 0.97
N ASP A 99 -1.66 5.84 0.92
CA ASP A 99 -1.36 6.72 2.05
C ASP A 99 -1.89 8.13 1.79
N TYR A 100 -1.88 8.97 2.83
CA TYR A 100 -2.26 10.38 2.74
C TYR A 100 -1.31 11.26 3.55
N LEU A 101 -1.21 12.55 3.17
CA LEU A 101 -0.42 13.55 3.85
C LEU A 101 -1.22 14.85 3.94
N THR A 102 -1.39 15.36 5.16
CA THR A 102 -2.18 16.58 5.42
C THR A 102 -1.40 17.85 5.13
N LYS A 103 -1.98 18.77 4.35
CA LYS A 103 -1.45 20.13 4.16
C LYS A 103 -1.84 21.05 5.36
N PRO A 104 -0.90 21.85 5.89
CA PRO A 104 0.51 21.94 5.52
C PRO A 104 1.33 20.80 6.11
N PHE A 105 2.31 20.30 5.38
CA PHE A 105 3.18 19.20 5.77
C PHE A 105 4.65 19.61 5.83
N ALA A 106 5.42 18.90 6.65
CA ALA A 106 6.87 19.03 6.66
C ALA A 106 7.47 18.26 5.45
N VAL A 107 8.53 18.82 4.86
CA VAL A 107 9.22 18.18 3.73
C VAL A 107 9.79 16.81 4.12
N GLU A 108 10.30 16.71 5.34
CA GLU A 108 10.84 15.47 5.92
C GLU A 108 9.78 14.37 6.02
N GLU A 109 8.52 14.73 6.34
CA GLU A 109 7.41 13.79 6.39
C GLU A 109 7.04 13.30 5.00
N LEU A 110 6.97 14.21 4.02
CA LEU A 110 6.75 13.84 2.61
C LEU A 110 7.81 12.84 2.14
N ILE A 111 9.09 13.16 2.34
CA ILE A 111 10.21 12.28 1.94
C ILE A 111 10.12 10.92 2.63
N ALA A 112 9.81 10.88 3.92
CA ALA A 112 9.66 9.63 4.66
C ALA A 112 8.54 8.75 4.08
N ARG A 113 7.39 9.34 3.73
CA ARG A 113 6.27 8.63 3.11
C ARG A 113 6.57 8.18 1.69
N VAL A 114 7.18 9.04 0.89
CA VAL A 114 7.65 8.69 -0.47
C VAL A 114 8.60 7.49 -0.40
N ARG A 115 9.63 7.53 0.44
CA ARG A 115 10.55 6.39 0.63
C ARG A 115 9.85 5.12 1.13
N ALA A 116 8.81 5.24 1.94
CA ALA A 116 8.05 4.09 2.41
C ALA A 116 7.22 3.47 1.28
N LEU A 117 6.61 4.29 0.42
CA LEU A 117 5.79 3.85 -0.70
C LEU A 117 6.63 3.31 -1.85
N THR A 118 7.73 3.98 -2.22
CA THR A 118 8.63 3.54 -3.30
C THR A 118 9.45 2.31 -2.88
N ARG A 119 9.83 2.19 -1.61
CA ARG A 119 10.47 0.96 -1.10
C ARG A 119 9.58 -0.27 -1.27
N ARG A 120 8.24 -0.10 -1.28
CA ARG A 120 7.31 -1.18 -1.66
C ARG A 120 7.44 -1.55 -3.15
N GLY A 121 7.81 -0.58 -4.02
CA GLY A 121 8.05 -0.80 -5.46
C GLY A 121 9.50 -1.23 -5.82
N ALA A 122 10.51 -0.67 -5.13
CA ALA A 122 11.93 -0.82 -5.47
C ALA A 122 12.63 -2.04 -4.83
N SER A 123 11.99 -2.68 -3.84
CA SER A 123 12.53 -3.94 -3.33
C SER A 123 12.24 -5.03 -4.34
N GLY A 124 13.27 -5.55 -5.00
CA GLY A 124 13.22 -6.75 -5.87
C GLY A 124 12.75 -8.03 -5.16
N ASN A 125 11.78 -7.89 -4.28
CA ASN A 125 11.08 -8.90 -3.54
C ASN A 125 9.56 -8.60 -3.56
N ALA A 126 9.03 -8.29 -4.75
CA ALA A 126 7.58 -8.23 -4.95
C ALA A 126 6.92 -9.55 -4.52
N GLN A 127 7.67 -10.65 -4.54
CA GLN A 127 7.20 -11.97 -4.16
C GLN A 127 7.84 -12.44 -2.84
N LEU A 128 7.02 -12.59 -1.80
CA LEU A 128 7.40 -13.33 -0.60
C LEU A 128 7.22 -14.82 -0.88
N ALA A 129 8.22 -15.64 -0.53
CA ALA A 129 8.13 -17.08 -0.66
C ALA A 129 8.58 -17.80 0.62
N VAL A 130 7.76 -18.73 1.10
CA VAL A 130 8.09 -19.62 2.22
C VAL A 130 7.70 -21.04 1.84
N GLY A 131 8.69 -21.80 1.41
CA GLY A 131 8.46 -23.15 0.88
C GLY A 131 7.65 -23.09 -0.42
N GLU A 132 6.48 -23.74 -0.41
CA GLU A 132 5.57 -23.78 -1.56
C GLU A 132 4.59 -22.61 -1.61
N LEU A 133 4.58 -21.77 -0.57
CA LEU A 133 3.72 -20.59 -0.47
C LEU A 133 4.42 -19.38 -1.06
N ALA A 134 3.77 -18.72 -2.00
CA ALA A 134 4.21 -17.47 -2.59
C ALA A 134 3.10 -16.43 -2.51
N LEU A 135 3.47 -15.21 -2.18
CA LEU A 135 2.59 -14.04 -2.16
C LEU A 135 3.24 -12.97 -3.02
N ASP A 136 2.58 -12.61 -4.09
CA ASP A 136 2.91 -11.43 -4.87
C ASP A 136 2.27 -10.21 -4.19
N ARG A 137 3.10 -9.28 -3.76
CA ARG A 137 2.69 -8.10 -2.98
C ARG A 137 2.08 -7.00 -3.84
N GLU A 138 2.41 -6.97 -5.13
CA GLU A 138 1.85 -6.00 -6.08
C GLU A 138 0.43 -6.40 -6.48
N THR A 139 0.28 -7.64 -6.94
CA THR A 139 -1.01 -8.16 -7.39
C THR A 139 -1.87 -8.69 -6.26
N ARG A 140 -1.33 -8.81 -5.02
CA ARG A 140 -1.91 -9.49 -3.87
C ARG A 140 -2.33 -10.94 -4.16
N THR A 141 -1.70 -11.54 -5.17
CA THR A 141 -1.96 -12.92 -5.55
C THR A 141 -1.20 -13.87 -4.65
N VAL A 142 -1.91 -14.82 -4.07
CA VAL A 142 -1.33 -15.86 -3.23
C VAL A 142 -1.40 -17.19 -3.97
N THR A 143 -0.29 -17.91 -3.97
CA THR A 143 -0.25 -19.28 -4.52
C THR A 143 0.41 -20.23 -3.54
N ARG A 144 -0.04 -21.48 -3.52
CA ARG A 144 0.63 -22.59 -2.83
C ARG A 144 0.84 -23.75 -3.81
N ALA A 145 2.08 -24.15 -4.01
CA ALA A 145 2.46 -25.17 -5.01
C ALA A 145 1.89 -24.84 -6.42
N GLY A 146 1.90 -23.54 -6.80
CA GLY A 146 1.36 -23.06 -8.08
C GLY A 146 -0.16 -22.93 -8.16
N ARG A 147 -0.92 -23.35 -7.12
CA ARG A 147 -2.37 -23.19 -7.06
C ARG A 147 -2.74 -21.85 -6.44
N GLY A 148 -3.54 -21.04 -7.15
CA GLY A 148 -4.08 -19.77 -6.64
C GLY A 148 -4.96 -19.95 -5.40
N ILE A 149 -4.86 -19.02 -4.48
CA ILE A 149 -5.65 -18.98 -3.24
C ILE A 149 -6.27 -17.61 -3.12
N ASP A 150 -7.61 -17.56 -3.11
CA ASP A 150 -8.35 -16.31 -2.94
C ASP A 150 -8.39 -15.89 -1.47
N LEU A 151 -7.74 -14.78 -1.17
CA LEU A 151 -7.75 -14.17 0.16
C LEU A 151 -8.47 -12.82 0.13
N THR A 152 -9.13 -12.51 1.22
CA THR A 152 -9.59 -11.14 1.47
C THR A 152 -8.39 -10.24 1.80
N ALA A 153 -8.55 -8.91 1.72
CA ALA A 153 -7.48 -7.96 2.02
C ALA A 153 -6.84 -8.23 3.40
N ARG A 154 -7.65 -8.36 4.43
CA ARG A 154 -7.17 -8.62 5.81
C ARG A 154 -6.50 -9.99 5.99
N GLU A 155 -6.96 -11.02 5.28
CA GLU A 155 -6.28 -12.32 5.25
C GLU A 155 -4.90 -12.22 4.57
N ALA A 156 -4.82 -11.48 3.46
CA ALA A 156 -3.56 -11.26 2.75
C ALA A 156 -2.57 -10.44 3.60
N GLU A 157 -3.01 -9.40 4.29
CA GLU A 157 -2.20 -8.59 5.20
C GLU A 157 -1.62 -9.42 6.36
N LEU A 158 -2.47 -10.23 7.00
CA LEU A 158 -2.01 -11.12 8.08
C LEU A 158 -1.05 -12.20 7.56
N LEU A 159 -1.32 -12.75 6.38
CA LEU A 159 -0.42 -13.71 5.75
C LEU A 159 0.92 -13.08 5.39
N GLU A 160 0.92 -11.88 4.83
CA GLU A 160 2.12 -11.11 4.51
C GLU A 160 2.98 -10.87 5.76
N LEU A 161 2.35 -10.45 6.87
CA LEU A 161 3.04 -10.27 8.14
C LEU A 161 3.73 -11.57 8.60
N LEU A 162 3.04 -12.70 8.55
CA LEU A 162 3.60 -14.00 8.91
C LEU A 162 4.73 -14.43 7.96
N MET A 163 4.61 -14.14 6.66
CA MET A 163 5.62 -14.46 5.65
C MET A 163 6.87 -13.57 5.73
N ARG A 164 6.76 -12.36 6.27
CA ARG A 164 7.92 -11.49 6.57
C ARG A 164 8.73 -11.97 7.78
N HIS A 165 8.09 -12.76 8.65
CA HIS A 165 8.71 -13.30 9.87
C HIS A 165 8.72 -14.85 9.88
N PRO A 166 9.32 -15.50 8.84
CA PRO A 166 9.30 -16.95 8.74
C PRO A 166 10.07 -17.57 9.92
N ARG A 167 9.50 -18.60 10.53
CA ARG A 167 10.04 -19.30 11.71
C ARG A 167 10.14 -18.43 12.98
N THR A 168 9.75 -17.19 12.94
CA THR A 168 9.66 -16.30 14.10
C THR A 168 8.22 -16.25 14.58
N VAL A 169 8.03 -16.00 15.87
CA VAL A 169 6.68 -15.88 16.44
C VAL A 169 6.18 -14.46 16.23
N VAL A 170 5.07 -14.32 15.52
CA VAL A 170 4.28 -13.09 15.45
C VAL A 170 3.30 -13.13 16.61
N THR A 171 3.42 -12.19 17.55
CA THR A 171 2.52 -12.12 18.71
C THR A 171 1.13 -11.61 18.28
N ARG A 172 0.12 -11.82 19.13
CA ARG A 172 -1.22 -11.27 18.85
C ARG A 172 -1.22 -9.76 18.84
N GLU A 173 -0.49 -9.13 19.77
CA GLU A 173 -0.34 -7.68 19.86
C GLU A 173 0.32 -7.12 18.60
N MET A 174 1.40 -7.76 18.12
CA MET A 174 2.07 -7.38 16.87
C MET A 174 1.13 -7.48 15.68
N ALA A 175 0.35 -8.59 15.59
CA ALA A 175 -0.61 -8.77 14.50
C ALA A 175 -1.72 -7.71 14.58
N LEU A 176 -2.27 -7.44 15.76
CA LEU A 176 -3.27 -6.39 15.97
C LEU A 176 -2.76 -5.03 15.55
N ALA A 177 -1.57 -4.64 16.01
CA ALA A 177 -0.99 -3.33 15.72
C ALA A 177 -0.63 -3.10 14.25
N GLN A 178 -0.38 -4.16 13.47
CA GLN A 178 0.08 -4.03 12.07
C GLN A 178 -1.00 -4.33 11.03
N VAL A 179 -2.07 -5.01 11.40
CA VAL A 179 -3.12 -5.46 10.46
C VAL A 179 -4.46 -4.79 10.75
N TRP A 180 -4.71 -4.31 11.97
CA TRP A 180 -5.96 -3.65 12.35
C TRP A 180 -5.69 -2.26 12.92
N ASP A 181 -6.27 -1.25 12.26
CA ASP A 181 -6.12 0.17 12.66
C ASP A 181 -7.13 0.59 13.74
N GLU A 182 -8.14 -0.26 14.03
CA GLU A 182 -9.20 0.02 14.99
C GLU A 182 -9.21 -1.01 16.13
N PRO A 183 -9.78 -0.66 17.30
CA PRO A 183 -9.98 -1.60 18.39
C PRO A 183 -10.90 -2.75 17.94
N VAL A 184 -10.35 -3.96 17.92
CA VAL A 184 -11.06 -5.18 17.56
C VAL A 184 -11.03 -6.15 18.74
N SER A 185 -11.91 -7.17 18.72
CA SER A 185 -11.94 -8.18 19.77
C SER A 185 -10.65 -8.99 19.85
N ASP A 186 -10.24 -9.39 21.06
CA ASP A 186 -8.98 -10.11 21.34
C ASP A 186 -8.77 -11.39 20.51
N ASN A 187 -9.87 -12.00 20.05
CA ASN A 187 -9.84 -13.26 19.26
C ASN A 187 -9.88 -13.04 17.74
N VAL A 188 -9.82 -11.79 17.27
CA VAL A 188 -9.87 -11.53 15.81
C VAL A 188 -8.70 -12.20 15.09
N VAL A 189 -7.50 -12.12 15.63
CA VAL A 189 -6.29 -12.74 15.04
C VAL A 189 -6.44 -14.25 14.93
N ASP A 190 -6.89 -14.92 16.01
CA ASP A 190 -7.12 -16.37 16.04
C ASP A 190 -8.16 -16.81 15.01
N ARG A 191 -9.21 -16.03 14.82
CA ARG A 191 -10.24 -16.27 13.80
C ARG A 191 -9.69 -16.16 12.39
N TYR A 192 -8.90 -15.11 12.08
CA TYR A 192 -8.29 -14.94 10.77
C TYR A 192 -7.20 -15.98 10.49
N VAL A 193 -6.44 -16.39 11.49
CA VAL A 193 -5.53 -17.55 11.37
C VAL A 193 -6.31 -18.82 11.05
N GLY A 194 -7.49 -19.01 11.64
CA GLY A 194 -8.39 -20.12 11.30
C GLY A 194 -8.85 -20.08 9.83
N TYR A 195 -9.16 -18.90 9.31
CA TYR A 195 -9.52 -18.72 7.89
C TYR A 195 -8.34 -19.03 6.97
N LEU A 196 -7.16 -18.48 7.28
CA LEU A 196 -5.94 -18.74 6.53
C LEU A 196 -5.60 -20.24 6.50
N ARG A 197 -5.65 -20.93 7.63
CA ARG A 197 -5.38 -22.39 7.68
C ARG A 197 -6.30 -23.19 6.76
N ARG A 198 -7.60 -22.86 6.74
CA ARG A 198 -8.56 -23.53 5.84
C ARG A 198 -8.27 -23.27 4.36
N LYS A 199 -7.91 -22.04 4.02
CA LYS A 199 -7.64 -21.65 2.62
C LYS A 199 -6.28 -22.15 2.15
N LEU A 200 -5.28 -22.12 3.01
CA LEU A 200 -3.94 -22.64 2.71
C LEU A 200 -3.92 -24.18 2.61
N GLY A 201 -4.78 -24.89 3.33
CA GLY A 201 -4.89 -26.35 3.27
C GLY A 201 -3.73 -27.09 3.95
N ASP A 202 -3.64 -28.39 3.71
CA ASP A 202 -2.67 -29.28 4.31
C ASP A 202 -1.40 -29.46 3.46
N PRO A 203 -0.24 -29.76 4.08
CA PRO A 203 0.02 -29.71 5.52
C PRO A 203 -0.02 -28.28 6.07
N PRO A 204 -0.35 -28.10 7.38
CA PRO A 204 -0.52 -26.76 7.95
C PRO A 204 0.81 -26.00 7.98
N LEU A 205 0.81 -24.77 7.47
CA LEU A 205 1.97 -23.87 7.46
C LEU A 205 1.98 -22.90 8.65
N ILE A 206 0.81 -22.56 9.20
CA ILE A 206 0.69 -21.64 10.34
C ILE A 206 0.50 -22.47 11.61
N HIS A 207 1.42 -22.33 12.55
CA HIS A 207 1.43 -23.06 13.82
C HIS A 207 1.16 -22.10 14.99
N THR A 208 0.41 -22.58 15.99
CA THR A 208 0.15 -21.82 17.22
C THR A 208 1.28 -22.04 18.22
N VAL A 209 1.82 -20.94 18.73
CA VAL A 209 2.68 -20.91 19.91
C VAL A 209 1.79 -20.52 21.10
N ARG A 210 1.45 -21.52 21.95
CA ARG A 210 0.49 -21.34 23.05
C ARG A 210 0.88 -20.16 23.94
N GLY A 211 -0.09 -19.31 24.26
CA GLY A 211 0.08 -18.13 25.10
C GLY A 211 0.84 -16.97 24.46
N VAL A 212 1.42 -17.11 23.25
CA VAL A 212 2.25 -16.08 22.62
C VAL A 212 1.67 -15.60 21.29
N GLY A 213 1.50 -16.49 20.30
CA GLY A 213 1.07 -16.06 18.97
C GLY A 213 1.15 -17.18 17.94
N PHE A 214 1.60 -16.83 16.74
CA PHE A 214 1.63 -17.73 15.58
C PHE A 214 2.98 -17.65 14.86
N THR A 215 3.36 -18.73 14.24
CA THR A 215 4.57 -18.80 13.40
C THR A 215 4.25 -19.50 12.09
N LEU A 216 4.84 -18.99 10.99
CA LEU A 216 4.77 -19.63 9.68
C LEU A 216 6.03 -20.46 9.47
N ARG A 217 5.86 -21.75 9.23
CA ARG A 217 6.93 -22.69 8.94
C ARG A 217 6.42 -23.89 8.15
N ARG A 218 7.33 -24.58 7.49
CA ARG A 218 7.06 -25.94 6.94
C ARG A 218 6.79 -26.93 8.05
#